data_bd2b666090f685a34047b38705a6f092
#
_entry.id   bd2b666090f685a34047b38705a6f092
#
_cell.length_a   1.000
_cell.length_b   1.000
_cell.length_c   1.000
_cell.angle_alpha   90.00
_cell.angle_beta   90.00
_cell.angle_gamma   90.00
#
_symmetry.space_group_name_H-M   'P 1'
#
loop_
_entity.id
_entity.type
_entity.pdbx_description
1 polymer ?
#
loop_
_entity_poly.entity_id
_entity_poly.type
_entity_poly.pdbx_seq_one_letter_code
_entity_poly.pdbx_strand_id
1 'polypeptide(L)'
;MSEQEKDLQADIDYFLQEQATNALLNQTSFIENLSVQSNLFEQLKSQFFNEMLDDATSNGVASKKIEQWLSIRTLDELKQLNAEAKQHFLYHGITFNVYGDKEGVERTIPFDLIPRVIEKKQWEKIAAGCAQRVKALNYFLDDIYHGQHILKEQLIPESQIICHEAFQPHMLKHTLKGKIYSQISGIDIIRDSEGEFFVLEDNLRTPSGVSYMIECRNISQQLMPELCAANNLQGIEHYPSLLKEILQENSEVDQPFIVVLTPGRFNSAYYEHAFLAREMDVPLVTNRDLFVENDQVFALYTTKIDNSLK
;
A
#
# COMPACT_ATOMS: atom_id res chain seq x y z
N MET A 1 -1.24 1.07 -26.19
CA MET A 1 -2.17 0.07 -25.66
C MET A 1 -2.65 -0.79 -26.82
N SER A 2 -2.43 -2.09 -26.74
CA SER A 2 -2.97 -3.05 -27.69
C SER A 2 -4.51 -3.13 -27.57
N GLU A 3 -5.16 -3.67 -28.59
CA GLU A 3 -6.63 -3.86 -28.56
C GLU A 3 -7.05 -4.75 -27.38
N GLN A 4 -6.24 -5.75 -27.00
CA GLN A 4 -6.45 -6.60 -25.84
C GLN A 4 -6.33 -5.88 -24.48
N GLU A 5 -5.48 -4.88 -24.38
CA GLU A 5 -5.36 -4.05 -23.15
C GLU A 5 -6.57 -3.11 -22.99
N LYS A 6 -7.16 -2.67 -24.09
CA LYS A 6 -8.39 -1.87 -24.07
C LYS A 6 -9.61 -2.69 -23.68
N ASP A 7 -9.71 -3.92 -24.17
CA ASP A 7 -10.80 -4.83 -23.81
C ASP A 7 -10.71 -5.23 -22.33
N LEU A 8 -9.52 -5.55 -21.82
CA LEU A 8 -9.31 -5.85 -20.40
C LEU A 8 -9.62 -4.66 -19.49
N GLN A 9 -9.25 -3.43 -19.91
CA GLN A 9 -9.57 -2.23 -19.16
C GLN A 9 -11.07 -1.94 -19.16
N ALA A 10 -11.76 -2.18 -20.26
CA ALA A 10 -13.22 -2.04 -20.37
C ALA A 10 -13.95 -3.05 -19.46
N ASP A 11 -13.46 -4.29 -19.39
CA ASP A 11 -14.01 -5.33 -18.50
C ASP A 11 -13.80 -4.98 -17.01
N ILE A 12 -12.64 -4.44 -16.66
CA ILE A 12 -12.35 -3.96 -15.31
C ILE A 12 -13.24 -2.77 -14.95
N ASP A 13 -13.39 -1.80 -15.83
CA ASP A 13 -14.24 -0.62 -15.62
C ASP A 13 -15.72 -1.01 -15.51
N TYR A 14 -16.19 -1.96 -16.33
CA TYR A 14 -17.53 -2.53 -16.23
C TYR A 14 -17.75 -3.22 -14.89
N PHE A 15 -16.81 -4.06 -14.45
CA PHE A 15 -16.88 -4.77 -13.17
C PHE A 15 -16.90 -3.80 -11.99
N LEU A 16 -16.07 -2.77 -12.01
CA LEU A 16 -16.02 -1.73 -10.97
C LEU A 16 -17.31 -0.89 -10.95
N GLN A 17 -17.88 -0.60 -12.11
CA GLN A 17 -19.13 0.15 -12.22
C GLN A 17 -20.33 -0.69 -11.78
N GLU A 18 -20.35 -1.98 -12.06
CA GLU A 18 -21.34 -2.93 -11.58
C GLU A 18 -21.26 -3.11 -10.06
N GLN A 19 -20.06 -3.21 -9.49
CA GLN A 19 -19.82 -3.24 -8.06
C GLN A 19 -20.29 -1.94 -7.37
N ALA A 20 -20.00 -0.78 -7.94
CA ALA A 20 -20.44 0.52 -7.42
C ALA A 20 -21.97 0.67 -7.49
N THR A 21 -22.59 0.22 -8.59
CA THR A 21 -24.05 0.26 -8.79
C THR A 21 -24.76 -0.71 -7.84
N ASN A 22 -24.21 -1.92 -7.66
CA ASN A 22 -24.74 -2.90 -6.73
C ASN A 22 -24.55 -2.45 -5.27
N ALA A 23 -23.47 -1.77 -4.93
CA ALA A 23 -23.27 -1.17 -3.61
C ALA A 23 -24.27 -0.04 -3.32
N LEU A 24 -24.63 0.78 -4.33
CA LEU A 24 -25.64 1.84 -4.19
C LEU A 24 -27.08 1.29 -4.10
N LEU A 25 -27.41 0.26 -4.89
CA LEU A 25 -28.72 -0.39 -4.89
C LEU A 25 -28.95 -1.20 -3.60
N ASN A 26 -27.88 -1.81 -3.05
CA ASN A 26 -27.96 -2.57 -1.80
C ASN A 26 -28.08 -1.68 -0.56
N GLN A 27 -27.73 -0.39 -0.62
CA GLN A 27 -27.91 0.53 0.52
C GLN A 27 -29.37 0.86 0.83
N THR A 28 -30.28 0.76 -0.14
CA THR A 28 -31.71 1.07 0.05
C THR A 28 -32.59 -0.13 0.31
N SER A 29 -32.18 -1.33 -0.11
CA SER A 29 -32.96 -2.56 0.03
C SER A 29 -32.53 -3.47 1.20
N PHE A 30 -31.44 -3.13 1.88
CA PHE A 30 -30.84 -4.00 2.90
C PHE A 30 -31.74 -4.23 4.12
N ILE A 31 -32.62 -3.30 4.45
CA ILE A 31 -33.48 -3.38 5.65
C ILE A 31 -34.80 -4.09 5.40
N GLU A 32 -35.35 -4.06 4.19
CA GLU A 32 -36.68 -4.64 3.88
C GLU A 32 -36.64 -6.13 3.51
N ASN A 33 -35.46 -6.73 3.24
CA ASN A 33 -35.36 -8.10 2.74
C ASN A 33 -34.51 -9.07 3.57
N LEU A 34 -34.42 -8.87 4.89
CA LEU A 34 -33.64 -9.75 5.77
C LEU A 34 -34.13 -11.23 5.75
N SER A 35 -35.34 -11.52 5.38
CA SER A 35 -35.89 -12.89 5.29
C SER A 35 -35.60 -13.60 3.96
N VAL A 36 -35.37 -12.86 2.86
CA VAL A 36 -35.00 -13.41 1.55
C VAL A 36 -33.48 -13.53 1.41
N GLN A 37 -32.74 -12.71 2.15
CA GLN A 37 -31.28 -12.68 2.11
C GLN A 37 -30.60 -13.83 2.85
N SER A 38 -31.28 -14.54 3.75
CA SER A 38 -30.67 -15.69 4.44
C SER A 38 -30.15 -16.74 3.46
N ASN A 39 -30.87 -17.02 2.39
CA ASN A 39 -30.43 -17.99 1.38
C ASN A 39 -29.29 -17.48 0.48
N LEU A 40 -29.28 -16.20 0.14
CA LEU A 40 -28.20 -15.59 -0.65
C LEU A 40 -26.93 -15.46 0.18
N PHE A 41 -27.05 -15.05 1.45
CA PHE A 41 -25.94 -15.01 2.39
C PHE A 41 -25.36 -16.40 2.68
N GLU A 42 -26.20 -17.45 2.81
CA GLU A 42 -25.74 -18.82 2.95
C GLU A 42 -25.02 -19.33 1.67
N GLN A 43 -25.48 -18.96 0.49
CA GLN A 43 -24.81 -19.28 -0.76
C GLN A 43 -23.50 -18.49 -0.94
N LEU A 44 -23.42 -17.24 -0.51
CA LEU A 44 -22.21 -16.43 -0.54
C LEU A 44 -21.20 -16.88 0.52
N LYS A 45 -21.63 -17.34 1.69
CA LYS A 45 -20.76 -17.95 2.72
C LYS A 45 -19.96 -19.14 2.17
N SER A 46 -20.49 -19.87 1.20
CA SER A 46 -19.78 -21.01 0.60
C SER A 46 -18.72 -20.62 -0.44
N GLN A 47 -18.69 -19.36 -0.90
CA GLN A 47 -17.79 -18.91 -1.97
C GLN A 47 -16.65 -18.02 -1.49
N PHE A 48 -16.86 -17.29 -0.38
CA PHE A 48 -15.89 -16.32 0.11
C PHE A 48 -15.70 -16.48 1.62
N PHE A 49 -14.47 -16.36 2.08
CA PHE A 49 -14.17 -16.27 3.50
C PHE A 49 -14.70 -14.93 4.04
N ASN A 50 -15.59 -15.02 5.04
CA ASN A 50 -16.14 -13.84 5.68
C ASN A 50 -15.49 -13.62 7.05
N GLU A 51 -14.58 -12.66 7.13
CA GLU A 51 -13.82 -12.36 8.35
C GLU A 51 -14.68 -11.94 9.55
N MET A 52 -15.92 -11.51 9.30
CA MET A 52 -16.86 -11.14 10.36
C MET A 52 -17.69 -12.34 10.88
N LEU A 53 -17.92 -13.36 10.04
CA LEU A 53 -18.83 -14.46 10.34
C LEU A 53 -18.13 -15.80 10.53
N ASP A 54 -16.94 -15.99 9.94
CA ASP A 54 -16.24 -17.26 9.98
C ASP A 54 -15.41 -17.39 11.25
N ASP A 55 -16.04 -17.85 12.31
CA ASP A 55 -15.48 -18.02 13.66
C ASP A 55 -14.41 -19.12 13.75
N ALA A 56 -14.22 -19.92 12.71
CA ALA A 56 -13.47 -21.18 12.78
C ALA A 56 -11.94 -21.01 12.86
N THR A 57 -11.40 -19.87 12.46
CA THR A 57 -9.92 -19.67 12.34
C THR A 57 -9.35 -18.63 13.29
N SER A 58 -10.16 -17.77 13.85
CA SER A 58 -9.76 -16.81 14.87
C SER A 58 -10.69 -16.94 16.07
N ASN A 59 -10.23 -16.59 17.25
CA ASN A 59 -11.09 -16.52 18.43
C ASN A 59 -12.17 -15.44 18.32
N GLY A 60 -12.45 -14.91 17.14
CA GLY A 60 -13.55 -13.97 16.84
C GLY A 60 -13.54 -12.68 17.69
N VAL A 61 -12.44 -12.39 18.40
CA VAL A 61 -12.40 -11.28 19.38
C VAL A 61 -12.49 -9.93 18.67
N ALA A 62 -11.78 -9.77 17.57
CA ALA A 62 -11.81 -8.52 16.82
C ALA A 62 -13.16 -8.31 16.13
N SER A 63 -13.72 -9.34 15.49
CA SER A 63 -15.03 -9.30 14.85
C SER A 63 -16.14 -8.98 15.86
N LYS A 64 -16.14 -9.61 17.03
CA LYS A 64 -17.10 -9.31 18.10
C LYS A 64 -17.04 -7.87 18.59
N LYS A 65 -15.85 -7.28 18.68
CA LYS A 65 -15.72 -5.87 19.05
C LYS A 65 -16.26 -4.94 17.96
N ILE A 66 -16.05 -5.28 16.69
CA ILE A 66 -16.63 -4.53 15.57
C ILE A 66 -18.16 -4.67 15.58
N GLU A 67 -18.70 -5.88 15.76
CA GLU A 67 -20.15 -6.11 15.88
C GLU A 67 -20.77 -5.32 17.04
N GLN A 68 -20.13 -5.34 18.21
CA GLN A 68 -20.56 -4.54 19.36
C GLN A 68 -20.56 -3.05 19.06
N TRP A 69 -19.50 -2.57 18.40
CA TRP A 69 -19.40 -1.18 18.01
C TRP A 69 -20.47 -0.77 16.99
N LEU A 70 -20.80 -1.65 16.03
CA LEU A 70 -21.87 -1.45 15.05
C LEU A 70 -23.26 -1.51 15.69
N SER A 71 -23.50 -2.43 16.63
CA SER A 71 -24.82 -2.69 17.22
C SER A 71 -25.42 -1.51 18.00
N ILE A 72 -24.58 -0.60 18.46
CA ILE A 72 -24.99 0.61 19.20
C ILE A 72 -25.14 1.85 18.32
N ARG A 73 -24.96 1.73 17.00
CA ARG A 73 -25.00 2.85 16.05
C ARG A 73 -26.14 2.70 15.06
N THR A 74 -26.73 3.83 14.71
CA THR A 74 -27.72 3.92 13.65
C THR A 74 -27.06 4.00 12.28
N LEU A 75 -27.79 3.65 11.24
CA LEU A 75 -27.32 3.80 9.86
C LEU A 75 -26.97 5.26 9.51
N ASP A 76 -27.69 6.22 10.06
CA ASP A 76 -27.44 7.63 9.79
C ASP A 76 -26.14 8.12 10.46
N GLU A 77 -25.83 7.65 11.66
CA GLU A 77 -24.53 7.88 12.30
C GLU A 77 -23.38 7.30 11.47
N LEU A 78 -23.52 6.07 10.95
CA LEU A 78 -22.51 5.47 10.08
C LEU A 78 -22.32 6.24 8.77
N LYS A 79 -23.43 6.72 8.16
CA LYS A 79 -23.35 7.59 6.97
C LYS A 79 -22.66 8.91 7.27
N GLN A 80 -22.93 9.50 8.43
CA GLN A 80 -22.25 10.72 8.86
C GLN A 80 -20.76 10.50 9.04
N LEU A 81 -20.33 9.46 9.75
CA LEU A 81 -18.91 9.12 9.92
C LEU A 81 -18.20 8.92 8.56
N ASN A 82 -18.87 8.24 7.62
CA ASN A 82 -18.31 8.06 6.28
C ASN A 82 -18.19 9.38 5.50
N ALA A 83 -19.16 10.29 5.67
CA ALA A 83 -19.10 11.62 5.08
C ALA A 83 -17.96 12.46 5.69
N GLU A 84 -17.78 12.39 7.01
CA GLU A 84 -16.70 13.06 7.73
C GLU A 84 -15.33 12.53 7.28
N ALA A 85 -15.18 11.21 7.10
CA ALA A 85 -13.97 10.61 6.54
C ALA A 85 -13.65 11.20 5.15
N LYS A 86 -14.62 11.24 4.24
CA LYS A 86 -14.44 11.81 2.91
C LYS A 86 -14.04 13.28 2.94
N GLN A 87 -14.66 14.07 3.83
CA GLN A 87 -14.28 15.47 4.01
C GLN A 87 -12.86 15.61 4.53
N HIS A 88 -12.45 14.74 5.45
CA HIS A 88 -11.09 14.73 5.97
C HIS A 88 -10.07 14.46 4.85
N PHE A 89 -10.31 13.45 4.00
CA PHE A 89 -9.45 13.19 2.84
C PHE A 89 -9.32 14.39 1.91
N LEU A 90 -10.44 15.02 1.57
CA LEU A 90 -10.45 16.22 0.70
C LEU A 90 -9.72 17.40 1.34
N TYR A 91 -9.99 17.68 2.61
CA TYR A 91 -9.40 18.81 3.31
C TYR A 91 -7.88 18.71 3.44
N HIS A 92 -7.37 17.50 3.63
CA HIS A 92 -5.93 17.24 3.74
C HIS A 92 -5.25 16.99 2.38
N GLY A 93 -5.99 17.08 1.26
CA GLY A 93 -5.45 16.84 -0.07
C GLY A 93 -4.99 15.40 -0.28
N ILE A 94 -5.59 14.45 0.46
CA ILE A 94 -5.31 13.01 0.33
C ILE A 94 -6.07 12.49 -0.88
N THR A 95 -5.56 12.82 -2.04
CA THR A 95 -6.17 12.54 -3.34
C THR A 95 -5.17 11.85 -4.25
N PHE A 96 -5.66 11.20 -5.26
CA PHE A 96 -4.83 10.64 -6.32
C PHE A 96 -5.36 11.07 -7.69
N ASN A 97 -4.44 11.25 -8.62
CA ASN A 97 -4.78 11.59 -10.00
C ASN A 97 -4.89 10.30 -10.82
N VAL A 98 -5.98 10.13 -11.55
CA VAL A 98 -6.15 9.01 -12.46
C VAL A 98 -5.50 9.35 -13.80
N TYR A 99 -4.56 8.52 -14.23
CA TYR A 99 -3.94 8.67 -15.55
C TYR A 99 -4.98 8.49 -16.66
N GLY A 100 -5.07 9.48 -17.53
CA GLY A 100 -5.96 9.43 -18.72
C GLY A 100 -7.26 10.20 -18.59
N ASP A 101 -7.61 10.70 -17.44
CA ASP A 101 -8.76 11.58 -17.28
C ASP A 101 -8.39 12.99 -17.76
N LYS A 102 -9.02 13.43 -18.86
CA LYS A 102 -8.71 14.74 -19.51
C LYS A 102 -9.09 15.93 -18.65
N GLU A 103 -9.86 15.74 -17.58
CA GLU A 103 -10.37 16.80 -16.73
C GLU A 103 -9.60 16.96 -15.42
N GLY A 104 -8.59 16.11 -15.16
CA GLY A 104 -7.75 16.22 -13.95
C GLY A 104 -8.56 16.17 -12.64
N VAL A 105 -9.61 15.35 -12.61
CA VAL A 105 -10.46 15.22 -11.43
C VAL A 105 -9.68 14.52 -10.32
N GLU A 106 -9.38 15.28 -9.28
CA GLU A 106 -8.83 14.72 -8.05
C GLU A 106 -9.87 13.78 -7.40
N ARG A 107 -9.49 12.54 -7.20
CA ARG A 107 -10.33 11.54 -6.54
C ARG A 107 -9.79 11.24 -5.14
N THR A 108 -10.70 11.14 -4.18
CA THR A 108 -10.37 10.62 -2.85
C THR A 108 -10.22 9.11 -2.90
N ILE A 109 -9.37 8.58 -2.02
CA ILE A 109 -9.25 7.14 -1.84
C ILE A 109 -10.56 6.58 -1.30
N PRO A 110 -11.03 5.43 -1.82
CA PRO A 110 -12.13 4.70 -1.22
C PRO A 110 -11.75 4.31 0.21
N PHE A 111 -12.55 4.76 1.17
CA PHE A 111 -12.36 4.44 2.59
C PHE A 111 -13.52 3.58 3.07
N ASP A 112 -13.20 2.40 3.59
CA ASP A 112 -14.17 1.56 4.27
C ASP A 112 -14.19 1.92 5.76
N LEU A 113 -15.37 2.32 6.24
CA LEU A 113 -15.55 2.68 7.65
C LEU A 113 -15.39 1.47 8.58
N ILE A 114 -15.71 0.26 8.09
CA ILE A 114 -15.56 -0.98 8.85
C ILE A 114 -14.13 -1.49 8.67
N PRO A 115 -13.27 -1.39 9.70
CA PRO A 115 -11.86 -1.75 9.54
C PRO A 115 -11.71 -3.28 9.44
N ARG A 116 -10.84 -3.72 8.55
CA ARG A 116 -10.38 -5.09 8.50
C ARG A 116 -9.29 -5.29 9.56
N VAL A 117 -9.55 -6.12 10.55
CA VAL A 117 -8.63 -6.38 11.65
C VAL A 117 -7.89 -7.71 11.42
N ILE A 118 -6.58 -7.64 11.28
CA ILE A 118 -5.69 -8.81 11.19
C ILE A 118 -5.17 -9.09 12.60
N GLU A 119 -5.46 -10.27 13.13
CA GLU A 119 -5.01 -10.66 14.47
C GLU A 119 -3.50 -10.93 14.52
N LYS A 120 -2.91 -10.77 15.70
CA LYS A 120 -1.46 -10.90 15.91
C LYS A 120 -0.87 -12.20 15.34
N LYS A 121 -1.51 -13.35 15.58
CA LYS A 121 -1.03 -14.65 15.06
C LYS A 121 -1.05 -14.71 13.52
N GLN A 122 -2.08 -14.16 12.91
CA GLN A 122 -2.19 -14.07 11.46
C GLN A 122 -1.10 -13.16 10.90
N TRP A 123 -0.92 -11.99 11.53
CA TRP A 123 0.14 -11.06 11.15
C TRP A 123 1.53 -11.65 11.29
N GLU A 124 1.83 -12.37 12.37
CA GLU A 124 3.12 -13.06 12.57
C GLU A 124 3.41 -14.08 11.44
N LYS A 125 2.39 -14.85 11.01
CA LYS A 125 2.51 -15.79 9.88
C LYS A 125 2.78 -15.04 8.57
N ILE A 126 2.00 -13.99 8.29
CA ILE A 126 2.17 -13.15 7.10
C ILE A 126 3.55 -12.50 7.08
N ALA A 127 3.93 -11.83 8.15
CA ALA A 127 5.21 -11.11 8.25
C ALA A 127 6.41 -12.05 8.08
N ALA A 128 6.38 -13.24 8.70
CA ALA A 128 7.43 -14.23 8.55
C ALA A 128 7.52 -14.77 7.11
N GLY A 129 6.38 -15.03 6.46
CA GLY A 129 6.32 -15.45 5.07
C GLY A 129 6.83 -14.38 4.11
N CYS A 130 6.41 -13.13 4.28
CA CYS A 130 6.89 -12.00 3.50
C CYS A 130 8.40 -11.79 3.66
N ALA A 131 8.91 -11.86 4.89
CA ALA A 131 10.35 -11.73 5.15
C ALA A 131 11.17 -12.84 4.49
N GLN A 132 10.69 -14.09 4.52
CA GLN A 132 11.31 -15.20 3.82
C GLN A 132 11.32 -14.98 2.30
N ARG A 133 10.20 -14.53 1.74
CA ARG A 133 10.04 -14.26 0.32
C ARG A 133 10.98 -13.16 -0.17
N VAL A 134 11.04 -12.03 0.53
CA VAL A 134 11.94 -10.92 0.19
C VAL A 134 13.41 -11.33 0.26
N LYS A 135 13.80 -12.15 1.25
CA LYS A 135 15.15 -12.72 1.31
C LYS A 135 15.45 -13.60 0.11
N ALA A 136 14.54 -14.49 -0.28
CA ALA A 136 14.71 -15.36 -1.44
C ALA A 136 14.85 -14.53 -2.74
N LEU A 137 14.05 -13.49 -2.91
CA LEU A 137 14.12 -12.60 -4.06
C LEU A 137 15.45 -11.82 -4.11
N ASN A 138 15.95 -11.34 -2.98
CA ASN A 138 17.27 -10.69 -2.92
C ASN A 138 18.41 -11.68 -3.22
N TYR A 139 18.35 -12.93 -2.73
CA TYR A 139 19.32 -13.96 -3.12
C TYR A 139 19.27 -14.30 -4.60
N PHE A 140 18.06 -14.35 -5.18
CA PHE A 140 17.90 -14.55 -6.61
C PHE A 140 18.55 -13.41 -7.41
N LEU A 141 18.34 -12.16 -7.01
CA LEU A 141 18.97 -10.99 -7.65
C LEU A 141 20.51 -11.03 -7.50
N ASP A 142 21.02 -11.37 -6.33
CA ASP A 142 22.46 -11.55 -6.14
C ASP A 142 23.02 -12.63 -7.06
N ASP A 143 22.34 -13.76 -7.18
CA ASP A 143 22.78 -14.88 -8.00
C ASP A 143 22.81 -14.53 -9.50
N ILE A 144 21.77 -13.92 -10.04
CA ILE A 144 21.70 -13.58 -11.49
C ILE A 144 22.74 -12.55 -11.91
N TYR A 145 23.16 -11.67 -10.98
CA TYR A 145 24.21 -10.68 -11.27
C TYR A 145 25.64 -11.14 -10.94
N HIS A 146 25.83 -12.26 -10.23
CA HIS A 146 27.15 -12.76 -9.84
C HIS A 146 27.39 -14.22 -10.16
N GLY A 147 26.84 -15.12 -9.34
CA GLY A 147 27.08 -16.57 -9.45
C GLY A 147 26.43 -17.21 -10.66
N GLN A 148 25.26 -16.75 -11.01
CA GLN A 148 24.42 -17.27 -12.10
C GLN A 148 24.16 -18.78 -11.99
N HIS A 149 24.07 -19.30 -10.76
CA HIS A 149 23.87 -20.73 -10.51
C HIS A 149 22.53 -21.19 -11.05
N ILE A 150 21.45 -20.41 -10.82
CA ILE A 150 20.11 -20.74 -11.29
C ILE A 150 20.02 -20.83 -12.82
N LEU A 151 20.83 -20.06 -13.55
CA LEU A 151 20.92 -20.10 -15.00
C LEU A 151 21.78 -21.29 -15.46
N LYS A 152 22.94 -21.54 -14.82
CA LYS A 152 23.85 -22.63 -15.12
C LYS A 152 23.19 -24.00 -14.88
N GLU A 153 22.38 -24.10 -13.85
CA GLU A 153 21.58 -25.30 -13.53
C GLU A 153 20.30 -25.41 -14.38
N GLN A 154 20.07 -24.44 -15.27
CA GLN A 154 18.92 -24.43 -16.19
C GLN A 154 17.54 -24.46 -15.48
N LEU A 155 17.46 -23.98 -14.25
CA LEU A 155 16.20 -23.87 -13.52
C LEU A 155 15.31 -22.77 -14.13
N ILE A 156 15.93 -21.72 -14.65
CA ILE A 156 15.27 -20.67 -15.42
C ILE A 156 16.05 -20.49 -16.74
N PRO A 157 15.38 -20.40 -17.88
CA PRO A 157 16.05 -20.13 -19.15
C PRO A 157 16.81 -18.79 -19.13
N GLU A 158 18.06 -18.79 -19.57
CA GLU A 158 18.91 -17.59 -19.64
C GLU A 158 18.24 -16.46 -20.44
N SER A 159 17.52 -16.80 -21.50
CA SER A 159 16.79 -15.84 -22.33
C SER A 159 15.72 -15.06 -21.59
N GLN A 160 15.13 -15.62 -20.54
CA GLN A 160 14.12 -14.92 -19.73
C GLN A 160 14.72 -13.87 -18.79
N ILE A 161 16.00 -13.99 -18.47
CA ILE A 161 16.68 -13.09 -17.55
C ILE A 161 17.58 -12.12 -18.31
N ILE A 162 18.63 -12.64 -18.98
CA ILE A 162 19.71 -11.79 -19.57
C ILE A 162 19.23 -11.02 -20.78
N CYS A 163 18.25 -11.57 -21.54
CA CYS A 163 17.68 -10.88 -22.69
C CYS A 163 16.51 -9.96 -22.32
N HIS A 164 16.07 -9.96 -21.07
CA HIS A 164 14.97 -9.11 -20.64
C HIS A 164 15.40 -7.65 -20.53
N GLU A 165 14.56 -6.71 -20.99
CA GLU A 165 14.87 -5.27 -21.01
C GLU A 165 15.17 -4.69 -19.62
N ALA A 166 14.61 -5.27 -18.56
CA ALA A 166 14.87 -4.84 -17.18
C ALA A 166 16.22 -5.33 -16.64
N PHE A 167 16.92 -6.26 -17.32
CA PHE A 167 18.24 -6.69 -16.90
C PHE A 167 19.26 -5.56 -17.04
N GLN A 168 20.03 -5.31 -15.99
CA GLN A 168 20.96 -4.18 -15.92
C GLN A 168 22.42 -4.70 -15.99
N PRO A 169 23.04 -4.84 -17.19
CA PRO A 169 24.36 -5.45 -17.33
C PRO A 169 25.48 -4.77 -16.52
N HIS A 170 25.34 -3.49 -16.23
CA HIS A 170 26.32 -2.77 -15.41
C HIS A 170 26.38 -3.27 -13.97
N MET A 171 25.28 -3.84 -13.45
CA MET A 171 25.21 -4.42 -12.10
C MET A 171 26.09 -5.67 -11.93
N LEU A 172 26.50 -6.34 -13.01
CA LEU A 172 27.45 -7.47 -12.97
C LEU A 172 28.81 -7.13 -12.33
N LYS A 173 29.13 -5.84 -12.22
CA LYS A 173 30.40 -5.33 -11.66
C LYS A 173 30.26 -4.76 -10.26
N HIS A 174 29.05 -4.72 -9.74
CA HIS A 174 28.75 -4.08 -8.46
C HIS A 174 28.25 -5.08 -7.44
N THR A 175 28.86 -5.09 -6.26
CA THR A 175 28.40 -5.85 -5.11
C THR A 175 27.74 -4.88 -4.13
N LEU A 176 26.47 -5.07 -3.86
CA LEU A 176 25.74 -4.22 -2.92
C LEU A 176 26.03 -4.61 -1.47
N LYS A 177 26.06 -3.62 -0.58
CA LYS A 177 26.17 -3.84 0.86
C LYS A 177 25.04 -4.74 1.34
N GLY A 178 25.39 -5.81 2.07
CA GLY A 178 24.41 -6.78 2.56
C GLY A 178 23.68 -7.59 1.49
N LYS A 179 24.03 -7.43 0.20
CA LYS A 179 23.35 -8.10 -0.94
C LYS A 179 21.87 -7.80 -1.01
N ILE A 180 21.48 -6.58 -0.64
CA ILE A 180 20.08 -6.14 -0.63
C ILE A 180 19.83 -5.28 -1.88
N TYR A 181 19.07 -5.82 -2.82
CA TYR A 181 18.71 -5.21 -4.09
C TYR A 181 17.34 -4.53 -4.02
N SER A 182 16.40 -5.13 -3.28
CA SER A 182 15.10 -4.56 -2.97
C SER A 182 15.01 -4.29 -1.48
N GLN A 183 15.03 -3.03 -1.10
CA GLN A 183 14.95 -2.57 0.31
C GLN A 183 13.51 -2.34 0.73
N ILE A 184 12.65 -1.95 -0.21
CA ILE A 184 11.22 -1.73 0.00
C ILE A 184 10.49 -2.65 -0.95
N SER A 185 9.61 -3.48 -0.40
CA SER A 185 8.83 -4.45 -1.17
C SER A 185 7.35 -4.32 -0.82
N GLY A 186 6.51 -4.12 -1.83
CA GLY A 186 5.05 -4.16 -1.71
C GLY A 186 4.57 -5.56 -2.09
N ILE A 187 4.13 -6.34 -1.11
CA ILE A 187 3.66 -7.70 -1.34
C ILE A 187 2.15 -7.72 -1.24
N ASP A 188 1.49 -7.99 -2.34
CA ASP A 188 0.04 -8.09 -2.41
C ASP A 188 -0.42 -9.45 -1.91
N ILE A 189 -1.34 -9.42 -0.94
CA ILE A 189 -1.81 -10.61 -0.25
C ILE A 189 -3.31 -10.72 -0.41
N ILE A 190 -3.75 -11.91 -0.76
CA ILE A 190 -5.17 -12.28 -0.79
C ILE A 190 -5.47 -13.32 0.28
N ARG A 191 -6.73 -13.44 0.63
CA ARG A 191 -7.25 -14.48 1.51
C ARG A 191 -8.25 -15.31 0.73
N ASP A 192 -8.08 -16.63 0.72
CA ASP A 192 -8.96 -17.54 0.01
C ASP A 192 -10.25 -17.85 0.80
N SER A 193 -11.12 -18.69 0.21
CA SER A 193 -12.38 -19.13 0.83
C SER A 193 -12.20 -19.97 2.10
N GLU A 194 -11.01 -20.54 2.31
CA GLU A 194 -10.69 -21.34 3.49
C GLU A 194 -10.04 -20.50 4.61
N GLY A 195 -9.79 -19.20 4.33
CA GLY A 195 -9.18 -18.26 5.26
C GLY A 195 -7.65 -18.25 5.25
N GLU A 196 -7.02 -18.95 4.32
CA GLU A 196 -5.56 -18.96 4.18
C GLU A 196 -5.07 -17.76 3.35
N PHE A 197 -3.88 -17.26 3.72
CA PHE A 197 -3.26 -16.13 3.06
C PHE A 197 -2.31 -16.58 1.94
N PHE A 198 -2.45 -15.97 0.77
CA PHE A 198 -1.60 -16.19 -0.39
C PHE A 198 -1.02 -14.87 -0.91
N VAL A 199 0.19 -14.95 -1.44
CA VAL A 199 0.80 -13.83 -2.16
C VAL A 199 0.23 -13.81 -3.59
N LEU A 200 -0.31 -12.68 -3.99
CA LEU A 200 -0.78 -12.43 -5.35
C LEU A 200 0.38 -11.97 -6.24
N GLU A 201 1.13 -10.94 -5.78
CA GLU A 201 2.29 -10.43 -6.51
C GLU A 201 3.32 -9.78 -5.57
N ASP A 202 4.52 -9.55 -6.11
CA ASP A 202 5.61 -8.85 -5.44
C ASP A 202 5.96 -7.57 -6.21
N ASN A 203 5.66 -6.43 -5.65
CA ASN A 203 6.08 -5.14 -6.15
C ASN A 203 7.45 -4.77 -5.54
N LEU A 204 8.53 -5.10 -6.26
CA LEU A 204 9.91 -4.88 -5.80
C LEU A 204 10.50 -3.57 -6.32
N ARG A 205 9.78 -2.87 -7.16
CA ARG A 205 10.22 -1.65 -7.81
C ARG A 205 9.23 -0.53 -7.53
N THR A 206 9.63 0.43 -6.72
CA THR A 206 8.82 1.61 -6.36
C THR A 206 7.39 1.29 -5.86
N PRO A 207 7.20 0.39 -4.86
CA PRO A 207 5.89 0.20 -4.29
C PRO A 207 5.37 1.49 -3.67
N SER A 208 4.07 1.72 -3.75
CA SER A 208 3.41 2.92 -3.22
C SER A 208 2.21 2.57 -2.34
N GLY A 209 1.66 3.55 -1.64
CA GLY A 209 0.43 3.39 -0.87
C GLY A 209 0.59 3.45 0.66
N VAL A 210 1.80 3.47 1.19
CA VAL A 210 2.04 3.49 2.64
C VAL A 210 1.54 4.77 3.30
N SER A 211 1.62 5.91 2.62
CA SER A 211 1.08 7.19 3.11
C SER A 211 -0.43 7.09 3.35
N TYR A 212 -1.12 6.48 2.40
CA TYR A 212 -2.56 6.28 2.48
C TYR A 212 -2.95 5.32 3.60
N MET A 213 -2.17 4.26 3.82
CA MET A 213 -2.36 3.35 4.95
C MET A 213 -2.25 4.08 6.28
N ILE A 214 -1.23 4.92 6.44
CA ILE A 214 -1.01 5.71 7.67
C ILE A 214 -2.16 6.71 7.86
N GLU A 215 -2.58 7.41 6.81
CA GLU A 215 -3.69 8.37 6.88
C GLU A 215 -5.03 7.68 7.15
N CYS A 216 -5.31 6.53 6.55
CA CYS A 216 -6.49 5.74 6.89
C CYS A 216 -6.49 5.33 8.37
N ARG A 217 -5.33 4.98 8.94
CA ARG A 217 -5.18 4.69 10.36
C ARG A 217 -5.48 5.94 11.21
N ASN A 218 -4.93 7.10 10.84
CA ASN A 218 -5.14 8.36 11.55
C ASN A 218 -6.63 8.75 11.56
N ILE A 219 -7.29 8.64 10.41
CA ILE A 219 -8.72 8.90 10.29
C ILE A 219 -9.55 7.92 11.12
N SER A 220 -9.23 6.62 11.06
CA SER A 220 -9.92 5.61 11.88
C SER A 220 -9.80 5.91 13.37
N GLN A 221 -8.62 6.32 13.85
CA GLN A 221 -8.40 6.70 15.24
C GLN A 221 -9.16 7.97 15.65
N GLN A 222 -9.32 8.92 14.74
CA GLN A 222 -10.08 10.15 15.00
C GLN A 222 -11.59 9.91 15.02
N LEU A 223 -12.11 9.14 14.06
CA LEU A 223 -13.54 8.93 13.91
C LEU A 223 -14.10 7.79 14.77
N MET A 224 -13.26 6.81 15.11
CA MET A 224 -13.63 5.60 15.83
C MET A 224 -12.64 5.28 16.95
N PRO A 225 -12.35 6.23 17.86
CA PRO A 225 -11.32 6.05 18.88
C PRO A 225 -11.61 4.87 19.81
N GLU A 226 -12.88 4.62 20.15
CA GLU A 226 -13.27 3.50 21.04
C GLU A 226 -12.98 2.14 20.37
N LEU A 227 -13.27 2.02 19.06
CA LEU A 227 -13.03 0.79 18.32
C LEU A 227 -11.53 0.51 18.18
N CYS A 228 -10.76 1.54 17.88
CA CYS A 228 -9.30 1.43 17.78
C CYS A 228 -8.66 1.06 19.11
N ALA A 229 -9.04 1.72 20.21
CA ALA A 229 -8.56 1.41 21.55
C ALA A 229 -8.96 0.01 22.01
N ALA A 230 -10.20 -0.42 21.72
CA ALA A 230 -10.68 -1.75 22.07
C ALA A 230 -9.85 -2.86 21.43
N ASN A 231 -9.32 -2.66 20.24
CA ASN A 231 -8.53 -3.66 19.49
C ASN A 231 -7.03 -3.63 19.81
N ASN A 232 -6.54 -2.65 20.57
CA ASN A 232 -5.13 -2.53 20.92
C ASN A 232 -4.21 -2.65 19.68
N LEU A 233 -4.44 -1.76 18.72
CA LEU A 233 -3.77 -1.80 17.42
C LEU A 233 -2.27 -1.53 17.58
N GLN A 234 -1.46 -2.26 16.83
CA GLN A 234 -0.03 -1.98 16.73
C GLN A 234 0.19 -0.65 16.01
N GLY A 235 1.13 0.17 16.53
CA GLY A 235 1.54 1.43 15.89
C GLY A 235 2.26 1.20 14.57
N ILE A 236 2.03 2.11 13.64
CA ILE A 236 2.65 2.10 12.29
C ILE A 236 3.36 3.43 11.99
N GLU A 237 3.33 4.36 12.92
CA GLU A 237 3.81 5.73 12.80
C GLU A 237 5.34 5.80 12.62
N HIS A 238 6.03 4.73 12.97
CA HIS A 238 7.49 4.61 12.86
C HIS A 238 7.98 4.29 11.43
N TYR A 239 7.09 3.99 10.48
CA TYR A 239 7.49 3.61 9.12
C TYR A 239 8.39 4.66 8.44
N PRO A 240 8.08 5.97 8.44
CA PRO A 240 8.95 6.97 7.80
C PRO A 240 10.34 7.04 8.44
N SER A 241 10.43 6.89 9.75
CA SER A 241 11.72 6.87 10.47
C SER A 241 12.57 5.67 10.07
N LEU A 242 11.96 4.48 9.99
CA LEU A 242 12.64 3.27 9.51
C LEU A 242 13.09 3.41 8.06
N LEU A 243 12.28 4.03 7.19
CA LEU A 243 12.67 4.29 5.81
C LEU A 243 13.90 5.19 5.74
N LYS A 244 13.92 6.27 6.54
CA LYS A 244 15.08 7.16 6.64
C LYS A 244 16.33 6.43 7.15
N GLU A 245 16.20 5.59 8.17
CA GLU A 245 17.30 4.76 8.70
C GLU A 245 17.87 3.83 7.63
N ILE A 246 17.02 3.13 6.87
CA ILE A 246 17.43 2.26 5.77
C ILE A 246 18.21 3.04 4.72
N LEU A 247 17.76 4.24 4.35
CA LEU A 247 18.45 5.09 3.38
C LEU A 247 19.82 5.55 3.91
N GLN A 248 19.93 5.85 5.21
CA GLN A 248 21.19 6.20 5.87
C GLN A 248 22.17 5.03 5.90
N GLU A 249 21.70 3.84 6.30
CA GLU A 249 22.52 2.64 6.40
C GLU A 249 23.08 2.16 5.05
N ASN A 250 22.36 2.43 3.96
CA ASN A 250 22.80 2.06 2.60
C ASN A 250 23.74 3.09 1.96
N SER A 251 23.99 4.20 2.63
CA SER A 251 24.98 5.18 2.16
C SER A 251 26.40 4.76 2.55
N GLU A 252 27.37 5.11 1.71
CA GLU A 252 28.81 4.99 1.99
C GLU A 252 29.35 6.22 2.74
N VAL A 253 28.54 7.26 2.88
CA VAL A 253 28.91 8.54 3.51
C VAL A 253 28.30 8.61 4.89
N ASP A 254 29.10 8.99 5.87
CA ASP A 254 28.60 9.33 7.22
C ASP A 254 27.65 10.55 7.12
N GLN A 255 26.44 10.45 7.65
CA GLN A 255 25.41 11.48 7.61
C GLN A 255 25.04 11.91 6.17
N PRO A 256 24.48 10.99 5.37
CA PRO A 256 24.11 11.28 3.99
C PRO A 256 23.00 12.32 3.93
N PHE A 257 23.08 13.20 2.93
CA PHE A 257 21.98 14.11 2.62
C PHE A 257 20.91 13.36 1.82
N ILE A 258 19.74 13.18 2.40
CA ILE A 258 18.63 12.42 1.83
C ILE A 258 17.61 13.40 1.28
N VAL A 259 17.07 13.11 0.09
CA VAL A 259 15.99 13.86 -0.54
C VAL A 259 14.94 12.89 -1.10
N VAL A 260 13.69 13.35 -1.20
CA VAL A 260 12.66 12.67 -1.99
C VAL A 260 12.57 13.35 -3.35
N LEU A 261 12.86 12.61 -4.42
CA LEU A 261 12.73 13.09 -5.78
C LEU A 261 11.33 12.82 -6.31
N THR A 262 10.66 13.87 -6.79
CA THR A 262 9.32 13.78 -7.38
C THR A 262 9.30 14.32 -8.80
N PRO A 263 8.52 13.72 -9.73
CA PRO A 263 8.23 14.32 -11.04
C PRO A 263 7.37 15.59 -10.95
N GLY A 264 6.81 15.90 -9.78
CA GLY A 264 6.02 17.08 -9.51
C GLY A 264 4.54 16.79 -9.28
N ARG A 265 3.77 17.85 -9.04
CA ARG A 265 2.38 17.79 -8.55
C ARG A 265 1.37 17.08 -9.46
N PHE A 266 1.70 16.86 -10.72
CA PHE A 266 0.83 16.15 -11.66
C PHE A 266 1.06 14.63 -11.67
N ASN A 267 2.02 14.14 -10.90
CA ASN A 267 2.24 12.72 -10.72
C ASN A 267 1.17 12.13 -9.76
N SER A 268 0.65 10.95 -10.05
CA SER A 268 -0.37 10.29 -9.23
C SER A 268 0.08 10.03 -7.80
N ALA A 269 1.37 9.77 -7.58
CA ALA A 269 1.97 9.52 -6.29
C ALA A 269 2.51 10.79 -5.60
N TYR A 270 2.22 12.00 -6.11
CA TYR A 270 2.76 13.25 -5.54
C TYR A 270 2.42 13.45 -4.07
N TYR A 271 1.19 13.10 -3.68
CA TYR A 271 0.79 13.14 -2.28
C TYR A 271 1.74 12.31 -1.40
N GLU A 272 1.99 11.07 -1.80
CA GLU A 272 2.88 10.16 -1.05
C GLU A 272 4.32 10.68 -1.02
N HIS A 273 4.84 11.23 -2.11
CA HIS A 273 6.16 11.83 -2.13
C HIS A 273 6.27 12.98 -1.13
N ALA A 274 5.26 13.87 -1.10
CA ALA A 274 5.20 15.00 -0.18
C ALA A 274 5.03 14.55 1.28
N PHE A 275 4.19 13.54 1.51
CA PHE A 275 3.97 12.92 2.81
C PHE A 275 5.27 12.34 3.36
N LEU A 276 5.93 11.47 2.61
CA LEU A 276 7.16 10.82 3.05
C LEU A 276 8.30 11.83 3.27
N ALA A 277 8.45 12.83 2.41
CA ALA A 277 9.44 13.87 2.61
C ALA A 277 9.22 14.63 3.92
N ARG A 278 7.97 14.98 4.22
CA ARG A 278 7.59 15.67 5.46
C ARG A 278 7.83 14.79 6.69
N GLU A 279 7.36 13.55 6.67
CA GLU A 279 7.45 12.65 7.83
C GLU A 279 8.89 12.17 8.11
N MET A 280 9.72 12.05 7.09
CA MET A 280 11.16 11.79 7.23
C MET A 280 11.97 13.04 7.60
N ASP A 281 11.37 14.23 7.55
CA ASP A 281 12.07 15.51 7.68
C ASP A 281 13.25 15.60 6.70
N VAL A 282 12.95 15.46 5.40
CA VAL A 282 13.91 15.58 4.29
C VAL A 282 13.31 16.44 3.17
N PRO A 283 14.14 17.11 2.36
CA PRO A 283 13.63 17.92 1.26
C PRO A 283 12.89 17.12 0.20
N LEU A 284 11.78 17.67 -0.29
CA LEU A 284 11.12 17.23 -1.52
C LEU A 284 11.69 18.04 -2.68
N VAL A 285 12.29 17.37 -3.66
CA VAL A 285 12.94 17.99 -4.80
C VAL A 285 12.39 17.46 -6.12
N THR A 286 12.50 18.28 -7.15
CA THR A 286 12.24 17.90 -8.55
C THR A 286 13.56 17.74 -9.30
N ASN A 287 13.49 17.21 -10.52
CA ASN A 287 14.67 17.12 -11.39
C ASN A 287 15.29 18.48 -11.73
N ARG A 288 14.58 19.60 -11.55
CA ARG A 288 15.11 20.95 -11.75
C ARG A 288 15.95 21.45 -10.58
N ASP A 289 15.75 20.86 -9.43
CA ASP A 289 16.45 21.21 -8.20
C ASP A 289 17.74 20.42 -8.04
N LEU A 290 17.98 19.41 -8.91
CA LEU A 290 19.18 18.57 -8.88
C LEU A 290 20.14 18.94 -10.01
N PHE A 291 21.43 18.95 -9.70
CA PHE A 291 22.49 19.13 -10.70
C PHE A 291 23.73 18.31 -10.32
N VAL A 292 24.55 18.01 -11.32
CA VAL A 292 25.80 17.25 -11.15
C VAL A 292 26.98 18.17 -11.38
N GLU A 293 27.93 18.17 -10.46
CA GLU A 293 29.18 18.88 -10.57
C GLU A 293 30.29 18.00 -10.01
N ASN A 294 31.38 17.81 -10.78
CA ASN A 294 32.52 16.98 -10.39
C ASN A 294 32.13 15.56 -9.94
N ASP A 295 31.24 14.90 -10.68
CA ASP A 295 30.72 13.57 -10.42
C ASP A 295 29.94 13.43 -9.09
N GLN A 296 29.52 14.56 -8.50
CA GLN A 296 28.68 14.60 -7.30
C GLN A 296 27.33 15.22 -7.62
N VAL A 297 26.29 14.71 -6.97
CA VAL A 297 24.93 15.22 -7.08
C VAL A 297 24.67 16.25 -6.00
N PHE A 298 24.18 17.41 -6.39
CA PHE A 298 23.79 18.49 -5.50
C PHE A 298 22.30 18.78 -5.63
N ALA A 299 21.68 19.24 -4.54
CA ALA A 299 20.30 19.67 -4.52
C ALA A 299 20.19 21.16 -4.11
N LEU A 300 19.40 21.92 -4.87
CA LEU A 300 18.97 23.26 -4.48
C LEU A 300 17.64 23.12 -3.72
N TYR A 301 17.59 23.56 -2.48
CA TYR A 301 16.36 23.54 -1.69
C TYR A 301 16.31 24.74 -0.74
N THR A 302 15.08 25.12 -0.36
CA THR A 302 14.89 26.21 0.58
C THR A 302 14.83 25.65 2.00
N THR A 303 15.76 26.02 2.84
CA THR A 303 15.66 25.76 4.28
C THR A 303 14.63 26.73 4.89
N LYS A 304 13.81 26.25 5.83
CA LYS A 304 13.04 27.16 6.68
C LYS A 304 14.04 28.03 7.43
N ILE A 305 14.02 29.33 7.18
CA ILE A 305 14.78 30.28 7.97
C ILE A 305 14.15 30.24 9.37
N ASP A 306 14.93 29.76 10.34
CA ASP A 306 14.53 29.84 11.74
C ASP A 306 14.52 31.32 12.14
N ASN A 307 13.33 31.90 12.27
CA ASN A 307 13.13 33.29 12.72
C ASN A 307 13.36 33.46 14.23
N SER A 308 13.96 32.47 14.92
CA SER A 308 14.22 32.53 16.37
C SER A 308 15.48 33.31 16.78
N LEU A 309 16.20 33.91 15.82
CA LEU A 309 17.25 34.89 16.14
C LEU A 309 16.66 36.30 16.22
N LYS A 310 16.08 36.61 17.36
CA LYS A 310 16.01 37.97 17.91
C LYS A 310 16.65 38.00 19.25
#